data_ff3585511253b88e9d56e4005d618ab1
#
_entry.id   ff3585511253b88e9d56e4005d618ab1
#
_cell.length_a   1.000
_cell.length_b   1.000
_cell.length_c   1.000
_cell.angle_alpha   90.00
_cell.angle_beta   90.00
_cell.angle_gamma   90.00
#
_symmetry.space_group_name_H-M   'P 1'
#
loop_
_entity.id
_entity.type
_entity.pdbx_description
1 polymer ?
#
loop_
_entity_poly.entity_id
_entity_poly.type
_entity_poly.pdbx_seq_one_letter_code
_entity_poly.pdbx_strand_id
1 'polypeptide(L)'
;VHRLDKDTSGLMIIARTLESHTNLTDLIQKRNIKRNYYALVHGQPIAGDTIDKPIGRHPKNRLLFCVKDGGRQAITHFKIYKKFKNFSLLDVSLETGRTHQIRVHMQHIGHPIAGDQSYCKIKNWKNSTEKEVNALSNLKRQSLHAYKLEFIYEDENFSFLSDIPDELQRVIDKL
;
A
#
# COMPACT_ATOMS: atom_id res chain seq x y z
N VAL A 1 7.59 -16.29 1.34
CA VAL A 1 6.30 -16.31 2.05
C VAL A 1 5.32 -15.30 1.44
N HIS A 2 5.69 -14.03 1.40
CA HIS A 2 4.98 -12.97 0.70
C HIS A 2 5.97 -12.05 -0.02
N ARG A 3 5.47 -10.99 -0.64
CA ARG A 3 6.28 -10.03 -1.40
C ARG A 3 5.87 -8.60 -1.14
N LEU A 4 6.80 -7.67 -1.28
CA LEU A 4 6.54 -6.27 -1.55
C LEU A 4 6.66 -6.00 -3.05
N ASP A 5 5.95 -5.00 -3.55
CA ASP A 5 6.13 -4.54 -4.93
C ASP A 5 7.52 -3.89 -5.07
N LYS A 6 8.08 -3.88 -6.28
CA LYS A 6 9.25 -3.08 -6.58
C LYS A 6 9.01 -1.64 -6.10
N ASP A 7 9.99 -1.08 -5.42
CA ASP A 7 9.97 0.28 -4.88
C ASP A 7 8.99 0.52 -3.70
N THR A 8 8.34 -0.52 -3.15
CA THR A 8 7.66 -0.45 -1.85
C THR A 8 8.65 -0.76 -0.75
N SER A 9 8.76 0.13 0.23
CA SER A 9 9.64 -0.03 1.38
C SER A 9 8.94 -0.72 2.56
N GLY A 10 9.72 -1.14 3.56
CA GLY A 10 9.22 -1.64 4.84
C GLY A 10 9.43 -3.11 5.08
N LEU A 11 8.64 -3.65 6.00
CA LEU A 11 8.80 -4.98 6.57
C LEU A 11 8.37 -6.10 5.62
N MET A 12 9.18 -7.14 5.54
CA MET A 12 8.90 -8.35 4.78
C MET A 12 9.39 -9.58 5.55
N ILE A 13 8.58 -10.65 5.57
CA ILE A 13 8.94 -11.92 6.21
C ILE A 13 9.66 -12.81 5.20
N ILE A 14 10.83 -13.32 5.59
CA ILE A 14 11.63 -14.28 4.82
C ILE A 14 11.81 -15.54 5.65
N ALA A 15 11.38 -16.69 5.14
CA ALA A 15 11.62 -17.97 5.76
C ALA A 15 13.05 -18.45 5.45
N ARG A 16 13.74 -19.01 6.43
CA ARG A 16 15.11 -19.54 6.29
C ARG A 16 15.17 -21.06 6.13
N THR A 17 14.07 -21.76 6.44
CA THR A 17 13.94 -23.21 6.31
C THR A 17 12.66 -23.55 5.53
N LEU A 18 12.59 -24.77 4.99
CA LEU A 18 11.39 -25.26 4.31
C LEU A 18 10.19 -25.35 5.28
N GLU A 19 10.44 -25.77 6.50
CA GLU A 19 9.43 -25.88 7.55
C GLU A 19 8.82 -24.49 7.86
N SER A 20 9.67 -23.50 8.17
CA SER A 20 9.19 -22.13 8.43
C SER A 20 8.51 -21.52 7.19
N HIS A 21 8.96 -21.86 5.98
CA HIS A 21 8.27 -21.42 4.75
C HIS A 21 6.84 -21.97 4.67
N THR A 22 6.67 -23.26 4.97
CA THR A 22 5.36 -23.93 4.95
C THR A 22 4.43 -23.32 5.99
N ASN A 23 4.89 -23.22 7.24
CA ASN A 23 4.10 -22.69 8.36
C ASN A 23 3.70 -21.24 8.16
N LEU A 24 4.64 -20.36 7.74
CA LEU A 24 4.35 -18.96 7.47
C LEU A 24 3.45 -18.76 6.24
N THR A 25 3.55 -19.64 5.24
CA THR A 25 2.65 -19.60 4.08
C THR A 25 1.23 -19.96 4.49
N ASP A 26 1.06 -20.94 5.37
CA ASP A 26 -0.24 -21.32 5.94
C ASP A 26 -0.85 -20.16 6.75
N LEU A 27 -0.07 -19.49 7.60
CA LEU A 27 -0.51 -18.30 8.32
C LEU A 27 -0.98 -17.16 7.38
N ILE A 28 -0.28 -16.96 6.25
CA ILE A 28 -0.72 -15.97 5.23
C ILE A 28 -2.05 -16.39 4.60
N GLN A 29 -2.21 -17.68 4.26
CA GLN A 29 -3.45 -18.20 3.64
C GLN A 29 -4.64 -18.11 4.59
N LYS A 30 -4.41 -18.38 5.88
CA LYS A 30 -5.40 -18.25 6.95
C LYS A 30 -5.65 -16.79 7.40
N ARG A 31 -4.97 -15.81 6.78
CA ARG A 31 -5.05 -14.37 7.14
C ARG A 31 -4.60 -14.05 8.57
N ASN A 32 -3.77 -14.89 9.15
CA ASN A 32 -3.25 -14.74 10.52
C ASN A 32 -2.01 -13.84 10.61
N ILE A 33 -1.51 -13.31 9.48
CA ILE A 33 -0.46 -12.28 9.46
C ILE A 33 -1.09 -10.94 9.12
N LYS A 34 -1.15 -10.06 10.10
CA LYS A 34 -1.59 -8.66 9.91
C LYS A 34 -0.46 -7.86 9.27
N ARG A 35 -0.78 -7.14 8.21
CA ARG A 35 0.15 -6.33 7.43
C ARG A 35 -0.44 -4.95 7.26
N ASN A 36 0.20 -3.95 7.88
CA ASN A 36 -0.24 -2.56 7.77
C ASN A 36 0.77 -1.73 6.99
N TYR A 37 0.24 -0.78 6.25
CA TYR A 37 1.00 0.09 5.36
C TYR A 37 0.62 1.55 5.58
N TYR A 38 1.59 2.44 5.53
CA TYR A 38 1.32 3.84 5.26
C TYR A 38 1.27 4.08 3.76
N ALA A 39 0.22 4.75 3.31
CA ALA A 39 0.04 5.15 1.92
C ALA A 39 -0.30 6.64 1.85
N LEU A 40 0.56 7.44 1.22
CA LEU A 40 0.24 8.84 0.91
C LEU A 40 -0.52 8.86 -0.41
N VAL A 41 -1.78 9.31 -0.38
CA VAL A 41 -2.67 9.32 -1.54
C VAL A 41 -3.08 10.73 -1.94
N HIS A 42 -3.44 10.91 -3.21
CA HIS A 42 -4.04 12.14 -3.70
C HIS A 42 -5.48 12.30 -3.20
N GLY A 43 -5.83 13.52 -2.85
CA GLY A 43 -7.16 13.90 -2.39
C GLY A 43 -7.44 13.52 -0.93
N GLN A 44 -8.69 13.69 -0.55
CA GLN A 44 -9.17 13.45 0.81
C GLN A 44 -10.36 12.50 0.77
N PRO A 45 -10.18 11.20 1.04
CA PRO A 45 -11.29 10.32 1.31
C PRO A 45 -12.16 10.88 2.44
N ILE A 46 -13.47 10.72 2.35
CA ILE A 46 -14.43 11.27 3.35
C ILE A 46 -14.19 10.58 4.70
N ALA A 47 -14.08 9.25 4.69
CA ALA A 47 -13.89 8.40 5.86
C ALA A 47 -12.96 7.22 5.53
N GLY A 48 -12.63 6.42 6.55
CA GLY A 48 -12.06 5.08 6.34
C GLY A 48 -13.10 4.15 5.73
N ASP A 49 -12.64 3.16 4.95
CA ASP A 49 -13.53 2.25 4.24
C ASP A 49 -12.86 0.89 3.97
N THR A 50 -13.65 -0.04 3.45
CA THR A 50 -13.23 -1.35 2.96
C THR A 50 -13.47 -1.46 1.46
N ILE A 51 -12.41 -1.75 0.71
CA ILE A 51 -12.49 -1.99 -0.72
C ILE A 51 -12.46 -3.51 -0.94
N ASP A 52 -13.62 -4.10 -1.23
CA ASP A 52 -13.75 -5.51 -1.65
C ASP A 52 -14.03 -5.54 -3.16
N LYS A 53 -12.97 -5.56 -3.94
CA LYS A 53 -13.05 -5.56 -5.40
C LYS A 53 -12.02 -6.51 -6.00
N PRO A 54 -12.43 -7.40 -6.92
CA PRO A 54 -11.53 -8.37 -7.53
C PRO A 54 -10.49 -7.71 -8.43
N ILE A 55 -9.26 -8.23 -8.38
CA ILE A 55 -8.12 -7.72 -9.17
C ILE A 55 -7.71 -8.74 -10.23
N GLY A 56 -7.57 -8.27 -11.44
CA GLY A 56 -7.06 -9.02 -12.59
C GLY A 56 -6.04 -8.26 -13.40
N ARG A 57 -5.45 -8.94 -14.40
CA ARG A 57 -4.53 -8.29 -15.34
C ARG A 57 -5.27 -7.24 -16.17
N HIS A 58 -4.63 -6.08 -16.36
CA HIS A 58 -5.17 -5.02 -17.20
C HIS A 58 -5.28 -5.50 -18.66
N PRO A 59 -6.42 -5.30 -19.36
CA PRO A 59 -6.67 -5.90 -20.67
C PRO A 59 -5.70 -5.45 -21.77
N LYS A 60 -5.23 -4.20 -21.70
CA LYS A 60 -4.36 -3.58 -22.72
C LYS A 60 -2.88 -3.53 -22.33
N ASN A 61 -2.54 -3.67 -21.05
CA ASN A 61 -1.16 -3.59 -20.58
C ASN A 61 -0.87 -4.71 -19.58
N ARG A 62 -0.15 -5.75 -20.01
CA ARG A 62 0.17 -6.94 -19.20
C ARG A 62 1.04 -6.66 -17.97
N LEU A 63 1.70 -5.53 -17.90
CA LEU A 63 2.50 -5.13 -16.73
C LEU A 63 1.63 -4.55 -15.60
N LEU A 64 0.39 -4.16 -15.90
CA LEU A 64 -0.53 -3.56 -14.95
C LEU A 64 -1.62 -4.53 -14.51
N PHE A 65 -2.23 -4.19 -13.38
CA PHE A 65 -3.42 -4.81 -12.84
C PHE A 65 -4.53 -3.77 -12.72
N CYS A 66 -5.78 -4.21 -12.66
CA CYS A 66 -6.94 -3.34 -12.45
C CYS A 66 -8.02 -4.08 -11.69
N VAL A 67 -8.98 -3.35 -11.13
CA VAL A 67 -10.24 -3.93 -10.67
C VAL A 67 -10.97 -4.45 -11.90
N LYS A 68 -11.36 -5.73 -11.86
CA LYS A 68 -11.96 -6.42 -13.00
C LYS A 68 -12.83 -7.58 -12.55
N ASP A 69 -14.03 -7.69 -13.10
CA ASP A 69 -14.89 -8.85 -12.90
C ASP A 69 -14.20 -10.13 -13.40
N GLY A 70 -14.36 -11.22 -12.64
CA GLY A 70 -13.64 -12.48 -12.87
C GLY A 70 -12.15 -12.44 -12.43
N GLY A 71 -11.69 -11.34 -11.83
CA GLY A 71 -10.39 -11.25 -11.17
C GLY A 71 -10.34 -12.05 -9.87
N ARG A 72 -9.19 -12.08 -9.21
CA ARG A 72 -9.02 -12.73 -7.91
C ARG A 72 -9.53 -11.81 -6.80
N GLN A 73 -10.31 -12.35 -5.86
CA GLN A 73 -10.80 -11.59 -4.69
C GLN A 73 -9.66 -10.84 -4.01
N ALA A 74 -9.91 -9.57 -3.72
CA ALA A 74 -8.96 -8.69 -3.04
C ALA A 74 -9.71 -7.76 -2.07
N ILE A 75 -9.27 -7.74 -0.81
CA ILE A 75 -9.89 -6.97 0.27
C ILE A 75 -8.81 -6.10 0.92
N THR A 76 -9.04 -4.79 0.92
CA THR A 76 -8.17 -3.76 1.50
C THR A 76 -9.00 -2.88 2.41
N HIS A 77 -8.59 -2.74 3.67
CA HIS A 77 -9.18 -1.78 4.61
C HIS A 77 -8.26 -0.57 4.71
N PHE A 78 -8.81 0.60 4.89
CA PHE A 78 -8.02 1.79 5.17
C PHE A 78 -8.71 2.71 6.18
N LYS A 79 -7.88 3.43 6.94
CA LYS A 79 -8.29 4.52 7.84
C LYS A 79 -7.47 5.76 7.48
N ILE A 80 -8.06 6.92 7.69
CA ILE A 80 -7.33 8.17 7.52
C ILE A 80 -6.46 8.37 8.74
N TYR A 81 -5.13 8.35 8.54
CA TYR A 81 -4.16 8.64 9.60
C TYR A 81 -3.94 10.14 9.76
N LYS A 82 -3.76 10.87 8.63
CA LYS A 82 -3.60 12.33 8.63
C LYS A 82 -4.14 12.94 7.34
N LYS A 83 -4.87 14.05 7.42
CA LYS A 83 -5.33 14.83 6.26
C LYS A 83 -4.42 16.03 6.02
N PHE A 84 -4.18 16.31 4.74
CA PHE A 84 -3.51 17.52 4.25
C PHE A 84 -4.45 18.23 3.26
N LYS A 85 -4.07 19.38 2.74
CA LYS A 85 -4.92 20.16 1.81
C LYS A 85 -5.35 19.36 0.58
N ASN A 86 -4.40 18.69 -0.08
CA ASN A 86 -4.62 17.97 -1.33
C ASN A 86 -4.27 16.48 -1.25
N PHE A 87 -3.91 15.97 -0.06
CA PHE A 87 -3.43 14.61 0.16
C PHE A 87 -3.98 14.04 1.46
N SER A 88 -3.87 12.74 1.60
CA SER A 88 -4.12 12.05 2.87
C SER A 88 -3.08 10.97 3.08
N LEU A 89 -2.56 10.86 4.29
CA LEU A 89 -1.82 9.69 4.73
C LEU A 89 -2.81 8.69 5.30
N LEU A 90 -2.82 7.50 4.75
CA LEU A 90 -3.72 6.42 5.15
C LEU A 90 -2.95 5.33 5.90
N ASP A 91 -3.58 4.75 6.92
CA ASP A 91 -3.23 3.46 7.49
C ASP A 91 -4.05 2.39 6.75
N VAL A 92 -3.37 1.51 6.04
CA VAL A 92 -3.98 0.50 5.16
C VAL A 92 -3.66 -0.88 5.69
N SER A 93 -4.67 -1.75 5.83
CA SER A 93 -4.49 -3.15 6.19
C SER A 93 -5.02 -4.11 5.12
N LEU A 94 -4.38 -5.25 4.99
CA LEU A 94 -4.66 -6.24 3.94
C LEU A 94 -5.17 -7.55 4.52
N GLU A 95 -6.35 -8.01 4.05
CA GLU A 95 -6.75 -9.41 4.22
C GLU A 95 -6.15 -10.32 3.15
N THR A 96 -6.03 -9.81 1.94
CA THR A 96 -5.47 -10.53 0.79
C THR A 96 -4.17 -9.85 0.33
N GLY A 97 -3.36 -10.54 -0.49
CA GLY A 97 -2.09 -9.99 -1.00
C GLY A 97 -1.95 -10.19 -2.51
N ARG A 98 -2.78 -9.50 -3.31
CA ARG A 98 -2.67 -9.56 -4.78
C ARG A 98 -1.60 -8.60 -5.27
N THR A 99 -1.03 -8.88 -6.43
CA THR A 99 -0.04 -8.01 -7.06
C THR A 99 -0.60 -6.59 -7.21
N HIS A 100 0.15 -5.60 -6.74
CA HIS A 100 -0.19 -4.18 -6.75
C HIS A 100 -1.52 -3.82 -6.04
N GLN A 101 -1.99 -4.65 -5.11
CA GLN A 101 -3.35 -4.56 -4.56
C GLN A 101 -3.69 -3.17 -4.02
N ILE A 102 -2.90 -2.62 -3.10
CA ILE A 102 -3.16 -1.29 -2.52
C ILE A 102 -3.16 -0.22 -3.62
N ARG A 103 -2.21 -0.25 -4.51
CA ARG A 103 -2.04 0.70 -5.62
C ARG A 103 -3.25 0.71 -6.55
N VAL A 104 -3.72 -0.48 -6.92
CA VAL A 104 -4.90 -0.68 -7.79
C VAL A 104 -6.18 -0.22 -7.08
N HIS A 105 -6.36 -0.60 -5.81
CA HIS A 105 -7.54 -0.23 -5.04
C HIS A 105 -7.62 1.28 -4.80
N MET A 106 -6.50 1.92 -4.42
CA MET A 106 -6.46 3.37 -4.22
C MET A 106 -6.73 4.12 -5.54
N GLN A 107 -6.18 3.67 -6.67
CA GLN A 107 -6.53 4.22 -7.97
C GLN A 107 -8.01 4.05 -8.30
N HIS A 108 -8.59 2.87 -8.03
CA HIS A 108 -9.98 2.55 -8.32
C HIS A 108 -10.96 3.50 -7.62
N ILE A 109 -10.69 3.85 -6.37
CA ILE A 109 -11.53 4.77 -5.59
C ILE A 109 -11.21 6.26 -5.86
N GLY A 110 -10.35 6.57 -6.84
CA GLY A 110 -10.01 7.94 -7.21
C GLY A 110 -8.93 8.61 -6.34
N HIS A 111 -8.28 7.86 -5.46
CA HIS A 111 -7.22 8.33 -4.57
C HIS A 111 -5.88 7.63 -4.84
N PRO A 112 -5.26 7.77 -6.04
CA PRO A 112 -4.03 7.07 -6.37
C PRO A 112 -2.88 7.47 -5.44
N ILE A 113 -1.94 6.54 -5.25
CA ILE A 113 -0.78 6.76 -4.38
C ILE A 113 0.15 7.80 -5.00
N ALA A 114 0.60 8.77 -4.21
CA ALA A 114 1.53 9.80 -4.64
C ALA A 114 2.88 9.17 -5.07
N GLY A 115 3.42 9.65 -6.18
CA GLY A 115 4.69 9.14 -6.74
C GLY A 115 4.58 7.80 -7.48
N ASP A 116 3.41 7.18 -7.56
CA ASP A 116 3.23 5.92 -8.31
C ASP A 116 3.29 6.16 -9.81
N GLN A 117 4.38 5.73 -10.45
CA GLN A 117 4.63 5.94 -11.87
C GLN A 117 3.68 5.12 -12.78
N SER A 118 3.06 4.07 -12.25
CA SER A 118 2.22 3.15 -12.99
C SER A 118 0.73 3.45 -12.89
N TYR A 119 0.28 3.86 -11.72
CA TYR A 119 -1.14 4.00 -11.39
C TYR A 119 -1.57 5.43 -11.10
N CYS A 120 -0.65 6.36 -10.82
CA CYS A 120 -0.97 7.77 -10.65
C CYS A 120 -0.74 8.54 -11.95
N LYS A 121 -1.83 8.97 -12.60
CA LYS A 121 -1.79 9.78 -13.82
C LYS A 121 -1.94 11.28 -13.55
N ILE A 122 -2.04 11.67 -12.29
CA ILE A 122 -2.22 13.08 -11.90
C ILE A 122 -0.90 13.81 -12.13
N LYS A 123 -0.88 14.69 -13.15
CA LYS A 123 0.28 15.53 -13.50
C LYS A 123 0.06 17.00 -13.13
N ASN A 124 -1.18 17.43 -12.95
CA ASN A 124 -1.53 18.81 -12.64
C ASN A 124 -2.00 18.92 -11.19
N TRP A 125 -1.23 19.60 -10.41
CA TRP A 125 -1.41 19.85 -8.98
C TRP A 125 -2.15 21.17 -8.79
N LYS A 126 -3.38 21.27 -9.34
CA LYS A 126 -4.21 22.45 -9.20
C LYS A 126 -4.38 22.78 -7.70
N ASN A 127 -4.12 24.00 -7.31
CA ASN A 127 -4.19 24.49 -5.93
C ASN A 127 -3.08 23.98 -4.98
N SER A 128 -2.04 23.34 -5.46
CA SER A 128 -0.86 23.00 -4.66
C SER A 128 0.11 24.20 -4.61
N THR A 129 0.77 24.37 -3.48
CA THR A 129 1.85 25.33 -3.33
C THR A 129 3.08 24.88 -4.11
N GLU A 130 3.97 25.80 -4.46
CA GLU A 130 5.25 25.47 -5.10
C GLU A 130 6.06 24.48 -4.24
N LYS A 131 5.99 24.60 -2.91
CA LYS A 131 6.65 23.70 -1.95
C LYS A 131 6.11 22.26 -2.05
N GLU A 132 4.80 22.11 -2.11
CA GLU A 132 4.13 20.80 -2.31
C GLU A 132 4.52 20.20 -3.67
N VAL A 133 4.46 21.00 -4.74
CA VAL A 133 4.84 20.56 -6.10
C VAL A 133 6.27 20.06 -6.12
N ASN A 134 7.21 20.81 -5.56
CA ASN A 134 8.62 20.43 -5.49
C ASN A 134 8.85 19.18 -4.65
N ALA A 135 8.14 19.01 -3.53
CA ALA A 135 8.25 17.82 -2.70
C ALA A 135 7.81 16.55 -3.46
N LEU A 136 6.72 16.65 -4.20
CA LEU A 136 6.08 15.54 -4.89
C LEU A 136 6.72 15.21 -6.25
N SER A 137 7.24 16.21 -6.96
CA SER A 137 7.95 15.99 -8.24
C SER A 137 9.26 15.21 -8.05
N ASN A 138 9.83 15.24 -6.86
CA ASN A 138 11.00 14.46 -6.49
C ASN A 138 10.69 13.00 -6.10
N LEU A 139 9.41 12.64 -5.95
CA LEU A 139 9.01 11.25 -5.70
C LEU A 139 9.20 10.40 -6.94
N LYS A 140 10.16 9.49 -6.91
CA LYS A 140 10.47 8.56 -8.01
C LYS A 140 9.77 7.22 -7.89
N ARG A 141 9.08 6.98 -6.77
CA ARG A 141 8.40 5.73 -6.43
C ARG A 141 7.09 5.98 -5.69
N GLN A 142 6.24 4.97 -5.61
CA GLN A 142 5.01 5.02 -4.82
C GLN A 142 5.33 5.30 -3.34
N SER A 143 4.62 6.26 -2.75
CA SER A 143 4.67 6.59 -1.33
C SER A 143 3.89 5.55 -0.53
N LEU A 144 4.41 4.32 -0.52
CA LEU A 144 3.84 3.15 0.13
C LEU A 144 4.92 2.47 0.97
N HIS A 145 4.60 2.22 2.25
CA HIS A 145 5.54 1.68 3.22
C HIS A 145 4.88 0.65 4.13
N ALA A 146 5.37 -0.58 4.16
CA ALA A 146 4.93 -1.64 5.06
C ALA A 146 5.51 -1.37 6.46
N TYR A 147 4.75 -0.69 7.31
CA TYR A 147 5.26 -0.22 8.60
C TYR A 147 5.05 -1.20 9.75
N LYS A 148 4.10 -2.15 9.63
CA LYS A 148 3.77 -3.04 10.73
C LYS A 148 3.47 -4.45 10.24
N LEU A 149 4.02 -5.44 10.96
CA LEU A 149 3.71 -6.86 10.83
C LEU A 149 3.40 -7.44 12.21
N GLU A 150 2.27 -8.16 12.33
CA GLU A 150 1.89 -8.87 13.56
C GLU A 150 1.39 -10.27 13.20
N PHE A 151 1.86 -11.27 13.94
CA PHE A 151 1.43 -12.66 13.81
C PHE A 151 1.80 -13.47 15.06
N ILE A 152 1.15 -14.61 15.21
CA ILE A 152 1.52 -15.63 16.20
C ILE A 152 2.22 -16.76 15.45
N TYR A 153 3.37 -17.17 15.91
CA TYR A 153 4.13 -18.29 15.37
C TYR A 153 4.71 -19.11 16.52
N GLU A 154 4.44 -20.44 16.54
CA GLU A 154 4.85 -21.35 17.61
C GLU A 154 4.45 -20.83 19.01
N ASP A 155 3.18 -20.40 19.15
CA ASP A 155 2.59 -19.83 20.36
C ASP A 155 3.23 -18.54 20.88
N GLU A 156 4.17 -17.96 20.13
CA GLU A 156 4.77 -16.66 20.43
C GLU A 156 4.17 -15.54 19.61
N ASN A 157 3.99 -14.36 20.24
CA ASN A 157 3.49 -13.15 19.59
C ASN A 157 4.64 -12.36 18.99
N PHE A 158 4.61 -12.14 17.68
CA PHE A 158 5.56 -11.29 16.97
C PHE A 158 4.89 -10.00 16.53
N SER A 159 5.49 -8.88 16.86
CA SER A 159 5.07 -7.54 16.41
C SER A 159 6.32 -6.74 16.02
N PHE A 160 6.37 -6.34 14.76
CA PHE A 160 7.47 -5.57 14.19
C PHE A 160 6.94 -4.24 13.67
N LEU A 161 7.68 -3.17 13.94
CA LEU A 161 7.41 -1.83 13.46
C LEU A 161 8.61 -1.31 12.67
N SER A 162 8.36 -0.52 11.67
CA SER A 162 9.36 0.20 10.87
C SER A 162 8.94 1.66 10.77
N ASP A 163 9.86 2.57 11.06
CA ASP A 163 9.61 4.00 10.93
C ASP A 163 9.37 4.40 9.47
N ILE A 164 8.67 5.49 9.27
CA ILE A 164 8.47 6.08 7.95
C ILE A 164 9.85 6.47 7.38
N PRO A 165 10.21 6.03 6.16
CA PRO A 165 11.49 6.40 5.55
C PRO A 165 11.68 7.91 5.44
N ASP A 166 12.87 8.42 5.67
CA ASP A 166 13.21 9.85 5.62
C ASP A 166 12.73 10.54 4.34
N GLU A 167 12.81 9.84 3.22
CA GLU A 167 12.33 10.34 1.93
C GLU A 167 10.82 10.67 1.98
N LEU A 168 10.03 9.76 2.53
CA LEU A 168 8.58 9.93 2.66
C LEU A 168 8.25 10.94 3.77
N GLN A 169 8.97 10.90 4.90
CA GLN A 169 8.79 11.82 6.01
C GLN A 169 9.04 13.28 5.55
N ARG A 170 10.10 13.51 4.79
CA ARG A 170 10.39 14.85 4.21
C ARG A 170 9.30 15.37 3.29
N VAL A 171 8.59 14.48 2.59
CA VAL A 171 7.42 14.89 1.79
C VAL A 171 6.25 15.25 2.70
N ILE A 172 5.94 14.41 3.68
CA ILE A 172 4.86 14.62 4.65
C ILE A 172 5.02 15.93 5.40
N ASP A 173 6.25 16.29 5.78
CA ASP A 173 6.55 17.53 6.52
C ASP A 173 6.38 18.80 5.67
N LYS A 174 6.27 18.66 4.36
CA LYS A 174 6.09 19.77 3.41
C LYS A 174 4.65 19.94 2.94
N LEU A 175 3.76 18.99 3.27
CA LEU A 175 2.33 19.02 2.97
C LEU A 175 1.54 19.71 4.07
#